data_06d9fbae0b7366292bcf0435f9b24edd
#
_entry.id   06d9fbae0b7366292bcf0435f9b24edd
#
_cell.length_a   1.000
_cell.length_b   1.000
_cell.length_c   1.000
_cell.angle_alpha   90.00
_cell.angle_beta   90.00
_cell.angle_gamma   90.00
#
_symmetry.space_group_name_H-M   'P 1'
#
loop_
_entity.id
_entity.type
_entity.pdbx_description
1 polymer ?
#
loop_
_entity_poly.entity_id
_entity_poly.type
_entity_poly.pdbx_seq_one_letter_code
_entity_poly.pdbx_strand_id
1 'polypeptide(L)'
;MASHSSCVAGSVGRGARYGPIMITGYSVETIRAAEAALPELLESGELMQRAARGVARVAAGRMRERGARTVTALVGPGNNGADTLFAIARLAKRGFLATAVCVDPSASEVQTQAAELALSRGVVVLDGASREAITAIHRAEVVLDGITGIGGRPGLPPFARPWVDAIRDRAWVISVDTPSGQPVDGGDAIADAVFADETVTFGAPKPVHLLPPTETACGLLTVIDIGLDLSEATPAVVRLTPDDIASRWPVPTTDDDKYSRGVLGIIAGGEEYSGAAILTTTAAVTAGVGMVRYVGTPTPTGLVRAAVPEAVHGEGRVQAWVIGPGLDATSTAKGAAAQLSAARAALDSDLPVLVDAGGLDLVEGPRSAPTLLTPHAGECARLLTRLRGRATDLTREEVEGAPLEHARMLAGITGATVLLKGATTLVVDADGPVHVQDDAPTWLATAGSGDVLAGLAGALLAGGLDPATAGSMAALVHGRAADLANPGGPVRALDLAHALGRTVAALLRDAD
;
A
#
# COMPACT_ATOMS: atom_id res chain seq x y z
N MET A 1 -7.80 18.58 -9.19
CA MET A 1 -7.06 17.39 -8.83
C MET A 1 -7.95 16.60 -7.88
N ALA A 2 -8.57 15.54 -8.36
CA ALA A 2 -9.45 14.71 -7.54
C ALA A 2 -8.59 13.70 -6.77
N SER A 3 -8.75 13.62 -5.46
CA SER A 3 -8.10 12.62 -4.60
C SER A 3 -8.60 11.23 -5.03
N HIS A 4 -7.73 10.44 -5.64
CA HIS A 4 -8.02 9.06 -5.97
C HIS A 4 -7.78 8.23 -4.71
N SER A 5 -8.85 7.93 -4.01
CA SER A 5 -8.86 6.82 -3.05
C SER A 5 -9.01 5.55 -3.89
N SER A 6 -8.01 4.67 -3.88
CA SER A 6 -8.03 3.43 -4.64
C SER A 6 -9.06 2.48 -4.00
N CYS A 7 -10.30 2.50 -4.50
CA CYS A 7 -11.29 1.49 -4.14
C CYS A 7 -11.07 0.23 -5.00
N VAL A 8 -10.57 -0.84 -4.39
CA VAL A 8 -10.65 -2.19 -4.97
C VAL A 8 -12.11 -2.61 -4.94
N ALA A 9 -12.83 -2.43 -6.06
CA ALA A 9 -14.20 -2.87 -6.20
C ALA A 9 -14.24 -4.35 -6.59
N GLY A 10 -14.12 -5.23 -5.59
CA GLY A 10 -14.46 -6.64 -5.73
C GLY A 10 -15.97 -6.82 -5.69
N SER A 11 -16.63 -7.02 -6.84
CA SER A 11 -18.01 -7.50 -6.85
C SER A 11 -18.04 -9.01 -6.56
N VAL A 12 -17.94 -9.38 -5.29
CA VAL A 12 -18.18 -10.75 -4.84
C VAL A 12 -19.69 -10.90 -4.63
N GLY A 13 -20.31 -11.83 -5.36
CA GLY A 13 -21.68 -12.23 -5.15
C GLY A 13 -21.88 -12.72 -3.71
N ARG A 14 -22.94 -12.27 -3.04
CA ARG A 14 -23.34 -12.73 -1.70
C ARG A 14 -23.60 -14.23 -1.74
N GLY A 15 -22.71 -15.01 -1.10
CA GLY A 15 -22.96 -16.44 -0.92
C GLY A 15 -21.74 -17.30 -0.72
N ALA A 16 -20.81 -16.95 0.20
CA ALA A 16 -19.93 -17.88 0.91
C ALA A 16 -19.21 -17.06 2.00
N ARG A 17 -19.26 -17.52 3.25
CA ARG A 17 -18.42 -16.96 4.31
C ARG A 17 -17.00 -17.45 4.03
N TYR A 18 -16.20 -16.62 3.39
CA TYR A 18 -14.76 -16.81 3.31
C TYR A 18 -14.14 -16.14 4.53
N GLY A 19 -13.10 -16.77 5.11
CA GLY A 19 -12.28 -16.15 6.15
C GLY A 19 -11.63 -14.84 5.66
N PRO A 20 -10.91 -14.13 6.52
CA PRO A 20 -10.35 -12.80 6.24
C PRO A 20 -9.55 -12.82 4.95
N ILE A 21 -9.95 -11.99 3.98
CA ILE A 21 -9.36 -12.00 2.64
C ILE A 21 -8.43 -10.80 2.53
N MET A 22 -7.19 -10.94 2.99
CA MET A 22 -6.11 -10.02 2.64
C MET A 22 -6.02 -9.90 1.13
N ILE A 23 -5.75 -8.69 0.65
CA ILE A 23 -5.34 -8.50 -0.75
C ILE A 23 -3.89 -8.96 -0.85
N THR A 24 -3.66 -10.04 -1.59
CA THR A 24 -2.33 -10.62 -1.78
C THR A 24 -1.84 -10.38 -3.20
N GLY A 25 -0.61 -9.87 -3.32
CA GLY A 25 0.09 -9.72 -4.60
C GLY A 25 1.22 -10.75 -4.70
N TYR A 26 1.40 -11.30 -5.90
CA TYR A 26 2.39 -12.36 -6.14
C TYR A 26 3.41 -11.95 -7.21
N SER A 27 4.61 -12.51 -7.10
CA SER A 27 5.64 -12.30 -8.11
C SER A 27 5.19 -12.82 -9.48
N VAL A 28 5.78 -12.28 -10.54
CA VAL A 28 5.54 -12.78 -11.91
C VAL A 28 5.88 -14.27 -12.05
N GLU A 29 6.92 -14.73 -11.37
CA GLU A 29 7.31 -16.13 -11.33
C GLU A 29 6.22 -17.01 -10.73
N THR A 30 5.65 -16.61 -9.60
CA THR A 30 4.55 -17.31 -8.93
C THR A 30 3.30 -17.38 -9.81
N ILE A 31 2.94 -16.27 -10.46
CA ILE A 31 1.78 -16.24 -11.38
C ILE A 31 2.01 -17.20 -12.55
N ARG A 32 3.18 -17.16 -13.21
CA ARG A 32 3.52 -18.06 -14.32
C ARG A 32 3.55 -19.53 -13.90
N ALA A 33 4.03 -19.84 -12.71
CA ALA A 33 4.01 -21.20 -12.17
C ALA A 33 2.56 -21.69 -11.97
N ALA A 34 1.67 -20.85 -11.46
CA ALA A 34 0.26 -21.17 -11.29
C ALA A 34 -0.47 -21.35 -12.64
N GLU A 35 -0.14 -20.55 -13.66
CA GLU A 35 -0.65 -20.72 -15.02
C GLU A 35 -0.17 -22.04 -15.63
N ALA A 36 1.11 -22.38 -15.48
CA ALA A 36 1.71 -23.62 -15.98
C ALA A 36 1.15 -24.88 -15.28
N ALA A 37 0.61 -24.74 -14.07
CA ALA A 37 -0.08 -25.82 -13.37
C ALA A 37 -1.46 -26.16 -13.96
N LEU A 38 -1.95 -25.39 -14.94
CA LEU A 38 -3.23 -25.57 -15.63
C LEU A 38 -3.03 -25.81 -17.15
N PRO A 39 -2.30 -26.87 -17.56
CA PRO A 39 -1.87 -27.06 -18.95
C PRO A 39 -3.06 -27.11 -19.94
N GLU A 40 -4.16 -27.76 -19.60
CA GLU A 40 -5.33 -27.85 -20.46
C GLU A 40 -5.98 -26.46 -20.74
N LEU A 41 -6.04 -25.60 -19.74
CA LEU A 41 -6.59 -24.24 -19.89
C LEU A 41 -5.60 -23.34 -20.63
N LEU A 42 -4.31 -23.54 -20.43
CA LEU A 42 -3.27 -22.78 -21.10
C LEU A 42 -3.22 -23.15 -22.60
N GLU A 43 -3.16 -24.43 -22.94
CA GLU A 43 -3.09 -24.95 -24.33
C GLU A 43 -4.37 -24.64 -25.13
N SER A 44 -5.54 -24.69 -24.49
CA SER A 44 -6.81 -24.31 -25.13
C SER A 44 -6.99 -22.80 -25.30
N GLY A 45 -6.11 -21.98 -24.70
CA GLY A 45 -6.24 -20.52 -24.67
C GLY A 45 -7.38 -20.00 -23.79
N GLU A 46 -8.01 -20.86 -22.97
CA GLU A 46 -9.15 -20.47 -22.13
C GLU A 46 -8.75 -19.42 -21.06
N LEU A 47 -7.53 -19.49 -20.49
CA LEU A 47 -7.03 -18.45 -19.57
C LEU A 47 -7.06 -17.06 -20.23
N MET A 48 -6.51 -16.94 -21.44
CA MET A 48 -6.54 -15.71 -22.24
C MET A 48 -7.97 -15.25 -22.56
N GLN A 49 -8.86 -16.20 -22.87
CA GLN A 49 -10.25 -15.88 -23.14
C GLN A 49 -11.00 -15.38 -21.90
N ARG A 50 -10.66 -15.86 -20.69
CA ARG A 50 -11.18 -15.35 -19.41
C ARG A 50 -10.66 -13.93 -19.15
N ALA A 51 -9.37 -13.70 -19.32
CA ALA A 51 -8.75 -12.38 -19.21
C ALA A 51 -9.41 -11.36 -20.15
N ALA A 52 -9.47 -11.65 -21.44
CA ALA A 52 -10.07 -10.78 -22.44
C ALA A 52 -11.58 -10.52 -22.22
N ARG A 53 -12.34 -11.50 -21.70
CA ARG A 53 -13.74 -11.28 -21.28
C ARG A 53 -13.83 -10.30 -20.11
N GLY A 54 -12.91 -10.42 -19.15
CA GLY A 54 -12.81 -9.51 -18.01
C GLY A 54 -12.54 -8.08 -18.43
N VAL A 55 -11.49 -7.85 -19.21
CA VAL A 55 -11.14 -6.52 -19.76
C VAL A 55 -12.33 -5.91 -20.51
N ALA A 56 -12.94 -6.68 -21.44
CA ALA A 56 -14.09 -6.19 -22.22
C ALA A 56 -15.32 -5.87 -21.36
N ARG A 57 -15.51 -6.55 -20.22
CA ARG A 57 -16.59 -6.28 -19.27
C ARG A 57 -16.35 -4.96 -18.56
N VAL A 58 -15.15 -4.78 -18.01
CA VAL A 58 -14.74 -3.57 -17.29
C VAL A 58 -14.79 -2.36 -18.22
N ALA A 59 -14.11 -2.42 -19.37
CA ALA A 59 -14.10 -1.34 -20.33
C ALA A 59 -15.50 -0.95 -20.80
N ALA A 60 -16.39 -1.93 -21.10
CA ALA A 60 -17.77 -1.63 -21.46
C ALA A 60 -18.58 -0.96 -20.33
N GLY A 61 -18.27 -1.29 -19.07
CA GLY A 61 -18.83 -0.61 -17.88
C GLY A 61 -18.42 0.87 -17.89
N ARG A 62 -17.13 1.14 -17.94
CA ARG A 62 -16.58 2.50 -17.96
C ARG A 62 -17.09 3.33 -19.15
N MET A 63 -17.14 2.72 -20.35
CA MET A 63 -17.68 3.38 -21.54
C MET A 63 -19.14 3.83 -21.35
N ARG A 64 -19.98 2.99 -20.74
CA ARG A 64 -21.39 3.35 -20.47
C ARG A 64 -21.51 4.44 -19.41
N GLU A 65 -20.78 4.32 -18.31
CA GLU A 65 -20.76 5.32 -17.22
C GLU A 65 -20.33 6.70 -17.72
N ARG A 66 -19.38 6.74 -18.66
CA ARG A 66 -18.87 7.97 -19.25
C ARG A 66 -19.61 8.44 -20.50
N GLY A 67 -20.58 7.68 -20.99
CA GLY A 67 -21.27 7.95 -22.25
C GLY A 67 -20.35 7.85 -23.49
N ALA A 68 -19.21 7.14 -23.36
CA ALA A 68 -18.21 6.99 -24.42
C ALA A 68 -18.67 6.02 -25.51
N ARG A 69 -18.30 6.31 -26.75
CA ARG A 69 -18.63 5.51 -27.93
C ARG A 69 -17.41 4.93 -28.64
N THR A 70 -16.25 5.58 -28.49
CA THR A 70 -15.01 5.23 -29.19
C THR A 70 -14.02 4.61 -28.24
N VAL A 71 -13.41 3.50 -28.66
CA VAL A 71 -12.32 2.83 -27.93
C VAL A 71 -11.19 2.50 -28.89
N THR A 72 -9.96 2.81 -28.48
CA THR A 72 -8.74 2.45 -29.24
C THR A 72 -7.85 1.56 -28.38
N ALA A 73 -7.45 0.42 -28.92
CA ALA A 73 -6.48 -0.48 -28.30
C ALA A 73 -5.08 -0.21 -28.85
N LEU A 74 -4.10 -0.11 -27.95
CA LEU A 74 -2.67 -0.06 -28.25
C LEU A 74 -2.13 -1.49 -28.10
N VAL A 75 -1.76 -2.12 -29.21
CA VAL A 75 -1.48 -3.55 -29.27
C VAL A 75 0.00 -3.79 -29.49
N GLY A 76 0.68 -4.28 -28.47
CA GLY A 76 2.06 -4.73 -28.55
C GLY A 76 2.22 -6.15 -29.12
N PRO A 77 3.46 -6.61 -29.35
CA PRO A 77 3.72 -7.89 -30.04
C PRO A 77 3.60 -9.15 -29.17
N GLY A 78 3.24 -9.03 -27.88
CA GLY A 78 3.17 -10.16 -26.93
C GLY A 78 1.75 -10.67 -26.67
N ASN A 79 1.64 -11.58 -25.70
CA ASN A 79 0.35 -12.15 -25.26
C ASN A 79 -0.61 -11.06 -24.74
N ASN A 80 -0.11 -10.01 -24.09
CA ASN A 80 -0.91 -8.87 -23.63
C ASN A 80 -1.60 -8.16 -24.80
N GLY A 81 -0.91 -8.02 -25.93
CA GLY A 81 -1.50 -7.54 -27.18
C GLY A 81 -2.63 -8.45 -27.71
N ALA A 82 -2.45 -9.77 -27.62
CA ALA A 82 -3.48 -10.74 -28.01
C ALA A 82 -4.72 -10.65 -27.09
N ASP A 83 -4.53 -10.59 -25.77
CA ASP A 83 -5.61 -10.35 -24.79
C ASP A 83 -6.41 -9.10 -25.16
N THR A 84 -5.69 -8.03 -25.50
CA THR A 84 -6.27 -6.74 -25.87
C THR A 84 -7.05 -6.79 -27.18
N LEU A 85 -6.54 -7.52 -28.19
CA LEU A 85 -7.25 -7.77 -29.45
C LEU A 85 -8.54 -8.59 -29.21
N PHE A 86 -8.49 -9.62 -28.41
CA PHE A 86 -9.69 -10.38 -28.05
C PHE A 86 -10.68 -9.52 -27.25
N ALA A 87 -10.22 -8.62 -26.39
CA ALA A 87 -11.08 -7.73 -25.61
C ALA A 87 -11.76 -6.70 -26.54
N ILE A 88 -11.02 -6.04 -27.42
CA ILE A 88 -11.60 -5.02 -28.31
C ILE A 88 -12.56 -5.63 -29.34
N ALA A 89 -12.34 -6.86 -29.80
CA ALA A 89 -13.29 -7.60 -30.64
C ALA A 89 -14.64 -7.80 -29.93
N ARG A 90 -14.61 -8.02 -28.58
CA ARG A 90 -15.82 -8.14 -27.77
C ARG A 90 -16.54 -6.81 -27.57
N LEU A 91 -15.78 -5.69 -27.50
CA LEU A 91 -16.35 -4.34 -27.40
C LEU A 91 -17.04 -3.96 -28.73
N ALA A 92 -16.40 -4.25 -29.89
CA ALA A 92 -17.00 -4.05 -31.20
C ALA A 92 -18.32 -4.84 -31.34
N LYS A 93 -18.34 -6.11 -30.90
CA LYS A 93 -19.58 -6.93 -30.88
C LYS A 93 -20.70 -6.31 -30.03
N ARG A 94 -20.36 -5.48 -29.03
CA ARG A 94 -21.32 -4.76 -28.17
C ARG A 94 -21.76 -3.42 -28.76
N GLY A 95 -21.30 -3.06 -29.96
CA GLY A 95 -21.68 -1.85 -30.71
C GLY A 95 -20.81 -0.62 -30.46
N PHE A 96 -19.68 -0.74 -29.78
CA PHE A 96 -18.72 0.36 -29.65
C PHE A 96 -17.89 0.52 -30.92
N LEU A 97 -17.53 1.76 -31.26
CA LEU A 97 -16.61 2.08 -32.35
C LEU A 97 -15.19 1.75 -31.92
N ALA A 98 -14.66 0.66 -32.44
CA ALA A 98 -13.44 0.04 -31.97
C ALA A 98 -12.32 0.12 -33.00
N THR A 99 -11.14 0.57 -32.58
CA THR A 99 -9.93 0.63 -33.40
C THR A 99 -8.79 -0.08 -32.66
N ALA A 100 -8.00 -0.91 -33.35
CA ALA A 100 -6.78 -1.48 -32.84
C ALA A 100 -5.58 -0.89 -33.58
N VAL A 101 -4.61 -0.37 -32.86
CA VAL A 101 -3.34 0.14 -33.37
C VAL A 101 -2.28 -0.91 -33.04
N CYS A 102 -1.70 -1.54 -34.04
CA CYS A 102 -0.80 -2.69 -33.90
C CYS A 102 0.58 -2.39 -34.46
N VAL A 103 1.62 -2.92 -33.82
CA VAL A 103 2.98 -2.95 -34.42
C VAL A 103 3.02 -3.99 -35.53
N ASP A 104 2.61 -5.21 -35.21
CA ASP A 104 2.53 -6.34 -36.10
C ASP A 104 1.41 -7.28 -35.61
N PRO A 105 0.24 -7.27 -36.28
CA PRO A 105 -0.88 -8.12 -35.88
C PRO A 105 -0.63 -9.60 -36.16
N SER A 106 0.48 -9.95 -36.82
CA SER A 106 0.90 -11.32 -37.15
C SER A 106 2.13 -11.78 -36.35
N ALA A 107 2.52 -11.07 -35.32
CA ALA A 107 3.72 -11.37 -34.52
C ALA A 107 3.73 -12.76 -33.87
N SER A 108 2.55 -13.39 -33.71
CA SER A 108 2.38 -14.77 -33.26
C SER A 108 1.09 -15.37 -33.86
N GLU A 109 0.97 -16.70 -33.81
CA GLU A 109 -0.26 -17.39 -34.23
C GLU A 109 -1.49 -16.91 -33.43
N VAL A 110 -1.34 -16.72 -32.11
CA VAL A 110 -2.41 -16.23 -31.25
C VAL A 110 -2.82 -14.80 -31.59
N GLN A 111 -1.84 -13.93 -31.90
CA GLN A 111 -2.15 -12.56 -32.34
C GLN A 111 -2.85 -12.55 -33.71
N THR A 112 -2.42 -13.39 -34.64
CA THR A 112 -3.09 -13.54 -35.95
C THR A 112 -4.55 -13.92 -35.77
N GLN A 113 -4.85 -14.95 -34.97
CA GLN A 113 -6.21 -15.37 -34.66
C GLN A 113 -7.04 -14.27 -33.98
N ALA A 114 -6.44 -13.53 -33.05
CA ALA A 114 -7.10 -12.43 -32.35
C ALA A 114 -7.40 -11.24 -33.29
N ALA A 115 -6.47 -10.91 -34.19
CA ALA A 115 -6.65 -9.86 -35.19
C ALA A 115 -7.72 -10.23 -36.23
N GLU A 116 -7.75 -11.47 -36.72
CA GLU A 116 -8.80 -11.97 -37.62
C GLU A 116 -10.18 -11.90 -36.97
N LEU A 117 -10.27 -12.32 -35.69
CA LEU A 117 -11.52 -12.17 -34.94
C LEU A 117 -11.92 -10.69 -34.80
N ALA A 118 -10.98 -9.80 -34.50
CA ALA A 118 -11.25 -8.37 -34.37
C ALA A 118 -11.78 -7.79 -35.67
N LEU A 119 -11.14 -8.07 -36.81
CA LEU A 119 -11.59 -7.67 -38.13
C LEU A 119 -13.00 -8.21 -38.45
N SER A 120 -13.27 -9.49 -38.15
CA SER A 120 -14.59 -10.11 -38.37
C SER A 120 -15.72 -9.47 -37.54
N ARG A 121 -15.36 -8.75 -36.46
CA ARG A 121 -16.30 -8.02 -35.59
C ARG A 121 -16.41 -6.54 -35.90
N GLY A 122 -15.74 -6.08 -36.98
CA GLY A 122 -15.78 -4.68 -37.42
C GLY A 122 -14.80 -3.75 -36.69
N VAL A 123 -13.78 -4.30 -36.01
CA VAL A 123 -12.67 -3.48 -35.51
C VAL A 123 -11.83 -2.98 -36.67
N VAL A 124 -11.52 -1.69 -36.67
CA VAL A 124 -10.55 -1.10 -37.61
C VAL A 124 -9.15 -1.39 -37.11
N VAL A 125 -8.38 -2.20 -37.84
CA VAL A 125 -6.99 -2.51 -37.49
C VAL A 125 -6.07 -1.60 -38.31
N LEU A 126 -5.22 -0.83 -37.62
CA LEU A 126 -4.31 0.16 -38.19
C LEU A 126 -2.86 -0.22 -37.92
N ASP A 127 -1.99 0.02 -38.89
CA ASP A 127 -0.55 0.01 -38.68
C ASP A 127 -0.15 1.15 -37.73
N GLY A 128 0.53 0.80 -36.65
CA GLY A 128 0.93 1.73 -35.60
C GLY A 128 1.87 2.85 -36.05
N ALA A 129 2.57 2.68 -37.18
CA ALA A 129 3.40 3.72 -37.78
C ALA A 129 2.61 4.72 -38.63
N SER A 130 1.32 4.48 -38.87
CA SER A 130 0.48 5.32 -39.73
C SER A 130 0.02 6.61 -39.03
N ARG A 131 -0.27 7.65 -39.80
CA ARG A 131 -0.89 8.90 -39.27
C ARG A 131 -2.32 8.67 -38.81
N GLU A 132 -3.00 7.72 -39.43
CA GLU A 132 -4.35 7.28 -39.08
C GLU A 132 -4.38 6.70 -37.67
N ALA A 133 -3.35 5.93 -37.27
CA ALA A 133 -3.21 5.40 -35.91
C ALA A 133 -3.13 6.52 -34.87
N ILE A 134 -2.25 7.49 -35.06
CA ILE A 134 -2.12 8.65 -34.15
C ILE A 134 -3.45 9.42 -34.06
N THR A 135 -4.15 9.60 -35.20
CA THR A 135 -5.45 10.28 -35.23
C THR A 135 -6.51 9.49 -34.47
N ALA A 136 -6.52 8.16 -34.59
CA ALA A 136 -7.46 7.29 -33.88
C ALA A 136 -7.23 7.34 -32.36
N ILE A 137 -5.97 7.25 -31.92
CA ILE A 137 -5.61 7.40 -30.50
C ILE A 137 -6.06 8.76 -29.97
N HIS A 138 -5.75 9.84 -30.67
CA HIS A 138 -6.11 11.19 -30.26
C HIS A 138 -7.62 11.42 -30.16
N ARG A 139 -8.45 10.67 -30.91
CA ARG A 139 -9.91 10.76 -30.87
C ARG A 139 -10.56 9.81 -29.88
N ALA A 140 -9.82 8.85 -29.35
CA ALA A 140 -10.35 7.86 -28.43
C ALA A 140 -10.90 8.50 -27.15
N GLU A 141 -12.06 8.02 -26.69
CA GLU A 141 -12.64 8.36 -25.39
C GLU A 141 -12.18 7.36 -24.31
N VAL A 142 -11.91 6.13 -24.74
CA VAL A 142 -11.28 5.07 -23.91
C VAL A 142 -10.10 4.49 -24.67
N VAL A 143 -8.98 4.30 -23.98
CA VAL A 143 -7.78 3.67 -24.52
C VAL A 143 -7.52 2.39 -23.74
N LEU A 144 -7.31 1.27 -24.44
CA LEU A 144 -6.81 0.03 -23.84
C LEU A 144 -5.30 -0.02 -24.07
N ASP A 145 -4.52 -0.01 -23.01
CA ASP A 145 -3.07 -0.19 -23.05
C ASP A 145 -2.75 -1.69 -22.96
N GLY A 146 -2.44 -2.30 -24.10
CA GLY A 146 -1.98 -3.68 -24.24
C GLY A 146 -0.59 -3.77 -24.87
N ILE A 147 0.25 -2.74 -24.67
CA ILE A 147 1.58 -2.67 -25.27
C ILE A 147 2.51 -3.72 -24.67
N THR A 148 2.62 -3.74 -23.33
CA THR A 148 3.40 -4.74 -22.58
C THR A 148 2.63 -5.20 -21.34
N GLY A 149 2.78 -6.47 -20.93
CA GLY A 149 2.27 -7.01 -19.67
C GLY A 149 3.43 -7.50 -18.80
N ILE A 150 3.21 -8.52 -17.97
CA ILE A 150 4.21 -9.08 -17.03
C ILE A 150 5.53 -9.54 -17.66
N GLY A 151 5.63 -9.61 -18.96
CA GLY A 151 6.88 -9.92 -19.70
C GLY A 151 7.60 -8.67 -20.20
N GLY A 152 7.08 -7.48 -19.95
CA GLY A 152 7.66 -6.20 -20.36
C GLY A 152 8.95 -5.86 -19.61
N ARG A 153 9.73 -4.96 -20.20
CA ARG A 153 10.89 -4.33 -19.54
C ARG A 153 10.49 -2.93 -19.07
N PRO A 154 11.13 -2.40 -18.02
CA PRO A 154 10.94 -1.01 -17.63
C PRO A 154 11.22 -0.02 -18.77
N GLY A 155 10.38 1.00 -18.91
CA GLY A 155 10.39 1.98 -20.00
C GLY A 155 9.55 1.56 -21.19
N LEU A 156 9.01 2.55 -21.91
CA LEU A 156 8.23 2.29 -23.14
C LEU A 156 9.12 1.81 -24.27
N PRO A 157 8.69 0.78 -25.05
CA PRO A 157 9.33 0.47 -26.31
C PRO A 157 9.32 1.70 -27.23
N PRO A 158 10.38 1.94 -28.04
CA PRO A 158 10.48 3.15 -28.87
C PRO A 158 9.29 3.41 -29.80
N PHE A 159 8.65 2.34 -30.29
CA PHE A 159 7.47 2.46 -31.15
C PHE A 159 6.23 2.97 -30.40
N ALA A 160 6.15 2.75 -29.10
CA ALA A 160 4.97 3.05 -28.30
C ALA A 160 4.92 4.50 -27.82
N ARG A 161 6.06 5.19 -27.73
CA ARG A 161 6.12 6.57 -27.25
C ARG A 161 5.18 7.51 -28.04
N PRO A 162 5.19 7.53 -29.40
CA PRO A 162 4.25 8.38 -30.14
C PRO A 162 2.78 8.04 -29.89
N TRP A 163 2.47 6.80 -29.52
CA TRP A 163 1.10 6.40 -29.19
C TRP A 163 0.67 6.95 -27.86
N VAL A 164 1.53 6.82 -26.84
CA VAL A 164 1.25 7.33 -25.50
C VAL A 164 1.16 8.85 -25.49
N ASP A 165 2.05 9.53 -26.21
CA ASP A 165 2.02 11.00 -26.38
C ASP A 165 0.75 11.50 -27.10
N ALA A 166 0.11 10.65 -27.90
CA ALA A 166 -1.13 10.98 -28.60
C ALA A 166 -2.39 10.81 -27.74
N ILE A 167 -2.31 10.17 -26.58
CA ILE A 167 -3.44 10.02 -25.65
C ILE A 167 -3.79 11.39 -25.07
N ARG A 168 -5.06 11.75 -25.12
CA ARG A 168 -5.53 13.03 -24.54
C ARG A 168 -5.85 12.88 -23.05
N ASP A 169 -5.61 13.92 -22.27
CA ASP A 169 -5.88 13.99 -20.83
C ASP A 169 -7.31 13.59 -20.41
N ARG A 170 -8.27 13.76 -21.32
CA ARG A 170 -9.68 13.39 -21.08
C ARG A 170 -10.02 11.94 -21.41
N ALA A 171 -9.15 11.23 -22.11
CA ALA A 171 -9.35 9.82 -22.42
C ALA A 171 -9.22 9.00 -21.13
N TRP A 172 -10.04 7.96 -20.98
CA TRP A 172 -9.92 7.01 -19.87
C TRP A 172 -8.98 5.89 -20.31
N VAL A 173 -7.85 5.77 -19.63
CA VAL A 173 -6.83 4.77 -19.94
C VAL A 173 -7.04 3.54 -19.07
N ILE A 174 -7.21 2.38 -19.71
CA ILE A 174 -7.31 1.09 -19.03
C ILE A 174 -6.09 0.26 -19.44
N SER A 175 -5.17 0.02 -18.51
CA SER A 175 -4.07 -0.89 -18.72
C SER A 175 -4.50 -2.34 -18.57
N VAL A 176 -4.08 -3.17 -19.52
CA VAL A 176 -4.33 -4.60 -19.54
C VAL A 176 -3.17 -5.31 -18.87
N ASP A 177 -3.45 -5.98 -17.77
CA ASP A 177 -2.56 -6.66 -16.86
C ASP A 177 -1.66 -5.71 -16.04
N THR A 178 -0.81 -4.91 -16.65
CA THR A 178 0.08 -3.94 -16.00
C THR A 178 0.19 -2.66 -16.82
N PRO A 179 0.41 -1.48 -16.23
CA PRO A 179 0.70 -0.27 -16.99
C PRO A 179 2.01 -0.45 -17.77
N SER A 180 1.93 -0.27 -19.09
CA SER A 180 3.06 -0.55 -19.98
C SER A 180 4.25 0.36 -19.68
N GLY A 181 5.44 -0.26 -19.54
CA GLY A 181 6.68 0.43 -19.20
C GLY A 181 6.97 0.56 -17.71
N GLN A 182 6.02 0.29 -16.81
CA GLN A 182 6.31 0.24 -15.38
C GLN A 182 7.02 -1.07 -14.99
N PRO A 183 7.93 -1.05 -13.98
CA PRO A 183 8.57 -2.27 -13.48
C PRO A 183 7.55 -3.15 -12.75
N VAL A 184 7.36 -4.38 -13.21
CA VAL A 184 6.33 -5.30 -12.70
C VAL A 184 6.59 -5.77 -11.26
N ASP A 185 7.84 -5.71 -10.80
CA ASP A 185 8.24 -6.09 -9.44
C ASP A 185 8.14 -4.93 -8.44
N GLY A 186 7.60 -3.77 -8.85
CA GLY A 186 7.38 -2.63 -7.97
C GLY A 186 8.68 -1.93 -7.57
N GLY A 187 9.51 -1.58 -8.53
CA GLY A 187 10.70 -0.73 -8.31
C GLY A 187 10.38 0.76 -8.46
N ASP A 188 11.39 1.54 -8.84
CA ASP A 188 11.23 2.95 -9.11
C ASP A 188 10.21 3.19 -10.21
N ALA A 189 9.29 4.13 -10.01
CA ALA A 189 8.33 4.50 -11.04
C ALA A 189 9.05 5.11 -12.25
N ILE A 190 8.69 4.64 -13.44
CA ILE A 190 9.25 5.12 -14.70
C ILE A 190 8.34 6.21 -15.26
N ALA A 191 8.85 7.44 -15.42
CA ALA A 191 8.10 8.54 -16.01
C ALA A 191 7.76 8.28 -17.50
N ASP A 192 8.65 7.56 -18.21
CA ASP A 192 8.45 7.14 -19.59
C ASP A 192 7.69 5.80 -19.62
N ALA A 193 6.46 5.81 -19.19
CA ALA A 193 5.56 4.67 -19.09
C ALA A 193 4.10 5.13 -19.19
N VAL A 194 3.16 4.20 -19.26
CA VAL A 194 1.74 4.50 -19.17
C VAL A 194 1.36 4.76 -17.71
N PHE A 195 0.52 5.78 -17.50
CA PHE A 195 -0.20 6.05 -16.26
C PHE A 195 -1.68 5.85 -16.56
N ALA A 196 -2.26 4.80 -15.99
CA ALA A 196 -3.63 4.41 -16.24
C ALA A 196 -4.60 5.04 -15.24
N ASP A 197 -5.84 5.26 -15.68
CA ASP A 197 -6.96 5.56 -14.77
C ASP A 197 -7.48 4.28 -14.11
N GLU A 198 -7.29 3.14 -14.78
CA GLU A 198 -7.67 1.82 -14.28
C GLU A 198 -6.75 0.74 -14.84
N THR A 199 -6.39 -0.25 -14.03
CA THR A 199 -5.66 -1.45 -14.45
C THR A 199 -6.52 -2.68 -14.22
N VAL A 200 -6.62 -3.53 -15.24
CA VAL A 200 -7.33 -4.81 -15.17
C VAL A 200 -6.32 -5.93 -15.23
N THR A 201 -6.06 -6.56 -14.09
CA THR A 201 -5.07 -7.63 -13.94
C THR A 201 -5.74 -9.00 -13.78
N PHE A 202 -4.96 -10.08 -13.93
CA PHE A 202 -5.46 -11.44 -14.04
C PHE A 202 -4.91 -12.34 -12.92
N GLY A 203 -5.77 -13.21 -12.38
CA GLY A 203 -5.47 -14.14 -11.30
C GLY A 203 -5.28 -13.44 -9.95
N ALA A 204 -4.24 -12.63 -9.84
CA ALA A 204 -3.95 -11.84 -8.64
C ALA A 204 -3.18 -10.55 -8.99
N PRO A 205 -3.13 -9.56 -8.07
CA PRO A 205 -2.21 -8.43 -8.16
C PRO A 205 -0.75 -8.88 -8.26
N LYS A 206 0.07 -8.05 -8.90
CA LYS A 206 1.54 -8.14 -8.90
C LYS A 206 2.10 -6.98 -8.08
N PRO A 207 3.37 -7.00 -7.68
CA PRO A 207 3.96 -5.92 -6.87
C PRO A 207 3.74 -4.51 -7.44
N VAL A 208 3.83 -4.32 -8.76
CA VAL A 208 3.58 -3.04 -9.45
C VAL A 208 2.23 -2.40 -9.09
N HIS A 209 1.22 -3.19 -8.76
CA HIS A 209 -0.14 -2.71 -8.46
C HIS A 209 -0.31 -2.22 -7.03
N LEU A 210 0.57 -2.61 -6.12
CA LEU A 210 0.41 -2.42 -4.68
C LEU A 210 1.56 -1.67 -4.04
N LEU A 211 2.77 -1.71 -4.63
CA LEU A 211 3.96 -1.09 -4.06
C LEU A 211 4.15 0.35 -4.54
N PRO A 212 4.51 1.30 -3.64
CA PRO A 212 4.96 2.61 -4.02
C PRO A 212 6.37 2.56 -4.65
N PRO A 213 6.65 3.45 -5.61
CA PRO A 213 5.74 4.46 -6.18
C PRO A 213 4.95 3.99 -7.40
N THR A 214 5.07 2.72 -7.83
CA THR A 214 4.49 2.21 -9.09
C THR A 214 2.96 2.07 -9.05
N GLU A 215 2.36 1.87 -7.86
CA GLU A 215 0.90 1.77 -7.72
C GLU A 215 0.17 3.03 -8.22
N THR A 216 0.83 4.18 -8.16
CA THR A 216 0.25 5.44 -8.65
C THR A 216 -0.01 5.44 -10.15
N ALA A 217 0.71 4.60 -10.91
CA ALA A 217 0.52 4.43 -12.35
C ALA A 217 -0.64 3.48 -12.70
N CYS A 218 -1.18 2.75 -11.71
CA CYS A 218 -2.18 1.70 -11.95
C CYS A 218 -3.63 2.21 -11.89
N GLY A 219 -3.88 3.32 -11.24
CA GLY A 219 -5.23 3.85 -11.03
C GLY A 219 -6.12 2.87 -10.24
N LEU A 220 -7.39 2.74 -10.64
CA LEU A 220 -8.29 1.75 -10.04
C LEU A 220 -7.86 0.33 -10.43
N LEU A 221 -7.69 -0.55 -9.44
CA LEU A 221 -7.30 -1.92 -9.69
C LEU A 221 -8.51 -2.86 -9.73
N THR A 222 -8.67 -3.57 -10.85
CA THR A 222 -9.67 -4.64 -11.00
C THR A 222 -8.97 -5.97 -11.25
N VAL A 223 -9.20 -6.96 -10.39
CA VAL A 223 -8.67 -8.30 -10.54
C VAL A 223 -9.71 -9.20 -11.19
N ILE A 224 -9.34 -9.88 -12.28
CA ILE A 224 -10.17 -10.87 -12.95
C ILE A 224 -9.70 -12.26 -12.54
N ASP A 225 -10.59 -12.99 -11.89
CA ASP A 225 -10.35 -14.41 -11.62
C ASP A 225 -10.32 -15.19 -12.94
N ILE A 226 -9.18 -15.81 -13.21
CA ILE A 226 -8.97 -16.69 -14.36
C ILE A 226 -8.86 -18.17 -13.96
N GLY A 227 -8.98 -18.47 -12.65
CA GLY A 227 -8.99 -19.83 -12.10
C GLY A 227 -7.61 -20.32 -11.66
N LEU A 228 -6.69 -19.43 -11.27
CA LEU A 228 -5.40 -19.82 -10.70
C LEU A 228 -5.58 -20.30 -9.26
N ASP A 229 -4.90 -21.37 -8.87
CA ASP A 229 -4.76 -21.76 -7.48
C ASP A 229 -3.46 -21.18 -6.91
N LEU A 230 -3.59 -20.29 -5.95
CA LEU A 230 -2.52 -19.60 -5.26
C LEU A 230 -2.54 -19.89 -3.74
N SER A 231 -3.32 -20.86 -3.29
CA SER A 231 -3.55 -21.15 -1.87
C SER A 231 -2.27 -21.51 -1.11
N GLU A 232 -1.33 -22.20 -1.76
CA GLU A 232 -0.03 -22.59 -1.19
C GLU A 232 1.12 -21.63 -1.55
N ALA A 233 0.82 -20.59 -2.34
CA ALA A 233 1.85 -19.67 -2.79
C ALA A 233 2.15 -18.61 -1.73
N THR A 234 3.43 -18.29 -1.54
CA THR A 234 3.86 -17.21 -0.66
C THR A 234 3.64 -15.87 -1.36
N PRO A 235 2.85 -14.95 -0.80
CA PRO A 235 2.66 -13.62 -1.38
C PRO A 235 3.95 -12.80 -1.29
N ALA A 236 4.19 -11.97 -2.31
CA ALA A 236 5.26 -10.97 -2.29
C ALA A 236 4.81 -9.69 -1.56
N VAL A 237 3.52 -9.34 -1.70
CA VAL A 237 2.92 -8.15 -1.10
C VAL A 237 1.59 -8.53 -0.45
N VAL A 238 1.32 -7.92 0.71
CA VAL A 238 0.08 -8.13 1.46
C VAL A 238 -0.51 -6.77 1.82
N ARG A 239 -1.81 -6.59 1.62
CA ARG A 239 -2.60 -5.45 2.10
C ARG A 239 -3.74 -5.97 2.98
N LEU A 240 -3.79 -5.49 4.21
CA LEU A 240 -4.90 -5.83 5.12
C LEU A 240 -6.19 -5.15 4.67
N THR A 241 -7.30 -5.82 4.95
CA THR A 241 -8.66 -5.31 4.74
C THR A 241 -9.34 -5.02 6.09
N PRO A 242 -10.48 -4.35 6.13
CA PRO A 242 -11.29 -4.22 7.34
C PRO A 242 -11.59 -5.57 8.03
N ASP A 243 -11.86 -6.62 7.27
CA ASP A 243 -12.17 -7.95 7.80
C ASP A 243 -10.96 -8.59 8.52
N ASP A 244 -9.75 -8.30 8.06
CA ASP A 244 -8.52 -8.74 8.72
C ASP A 244 -8.35 -8.07 10.08
N ILE A 245 -8.71 -6.80 10.20
CA ILE A 245 -8.69 -6.09 11.48
C ILE A 245 -9.65 -6.76 12.47
N ALA A 246 -10.87 -7.03 12.04
CA ALA A 246 -11.89 -7.67 12.89
C ALA A 246 -11.45 -9.04 13.42
N SER A 247 -10.79 -9.84 12.57
CA SER A 247 -10.34 -11.19 12.94
C SER A 247 -9.10 -11.23 13.83
N ARG A 248 -8.27 -10.15 13.82
CA ARG A 248 -6.95 -10.13 14.50
C ARG A 248 -6.87 -9.13 15.64
N TRP A 249 -7.85 -8.23 15.77
CA TRP A 249 -7.85 -7.26 16.86
C TRP A 249 -7.89 -7.96 18.22
N PRO A 250 -7.06 -7.57 19.19
CA PRO A 250 -7.05 -8.21 20.51
C PRO A 250 -8.29 -7.79 21.32
N VAL A 251 -9.42 -8.45 21.03
CA VAL A 251 -10.69 -8.21 21.73
C VAL A 251 -10.65 -8.90 23.10
N PRO A 252 -10.91 -8.17 24.21
CA PRO A 252 -10.93 -8.74 25.53
C PRO A 252 -12.01 -9.82 25.71
N THR A 253 -11.67 -10.85 26.46
CA THR A 253 -12.59 -11.89 26.93
C THR A 253 -13.10 -11.59 28.35
N THR A 254 -14.03 -12.39 28.86
CA THR A 254 -14.55 -12.28 30.23
C THR A 254 -13.50 -12.51 31.33
N ASP A 255 -12.41 -13.20 30.98
CA ASP A 255 -11.35 -13.55 31.92
C ASP A 255 -10.18 -12.56 31.91
N ASP A 256 -10.25 -11.53 31.05
CA ASP A 256 -9.19 -10.54 30.92
C ASP A 256 -9.28 -9.44 31.98
N ASP A 257 -8.10 -9.01 32.43
CA ASP A 257 -7.92 -7.85 33.28
C ASP A 257 -7.03 -6.78 32.57
N LYS A 258 -6.79 -5.66 33.26
CA LYS A 258 -5.95 -4.59 32.71
C LYS A 258 -4.49 -5.00 32.44
N TYR A 259 -4.00 -6.08 33.01
CA TYR A 259 -2.64 -6.57 32.81
C TYR A 259 -2.57 -7.58 31.65
N SER A 260 -3.56 -8.46 31.51
CA SER A 260 -3.64 -9.41 30.39
C SER A 260 -3.92 -8.70 29.07
N ARG A 261 -4.66 -7.57 29.09
CA ARG A 261 -4.90 -6.72 27.91
C ARG A 261 -3.68 -5.90 27.48
N GLY A 262 -2.58 -5.98 28.20
CA GLY A 262 -1.33 -5.28 27.91
C GLY A 262 -1.13 -4.00 28.70
N VAL A 263 0.08 -3.79 29.18
CA VAL A 263 0.55 -2.54 29.79
C VAL A 263 1.58 -1.92 28.87
N LEU A 264 1.28 -0.74 28.32
CA LEU A 264 2.19 -0.01 27.44
C LEU A 264 2.97 1.04 28.24
N GLY A 265 4.30 0.97 28.15
CA GLY A 265 5.17 2.06 28.58
C GLY A 265 5.33 3.11 27.48
N ILE A 266 5.22 4.37 27.78
CA ILE A 266 5.39 5.46 26.83
C ILE A 266 6.44 6.42 27.35
N ILE A 267 7.53 6.58 26.58
CA ILE A 267 8.62 7.53 26.82
C ILE A 267 8.55 8.57 25.70
N ALA A 268 7.82 9.65 25.93
CA ALA A 268 7.48 10.61 24.90
C ALA A 268 7.39 12.04 25.46
N GLY A 269 7.47 13.02 24.57
CA GLY A 269 7.40 14.44 24.87
C GLY A 269 8.68 14.98 25.50
N GLY A 270 9.08 16.14 25.04
CA GLY A 270 10.11 17.00 25.63
C GLY A 270 9.47 18.33 26.02
N GLU A 271 10.27 19.22 26.62
CA GLU A 271 9.80 20.56 27.01
C GLU A 271 9.32 21.38 25.80
N GLU A 272 9.93 21.18 24.63
CA GLU A 272 9.58 21.87 23.37
C GLU A 272 8.42 21.18 22.63
N TYR A 273 8.35 19.84 22.67
CA TYR A 273 7.37 19.03 21.95
C TYR A 273 6.43 18.28 22.91
N SER A 274 5.94 19.00 23.91
CA SER A 274 5.10 18.43 24.98
C SER A 274 3.76 17.83 24.47
N GLY A 275 3.24 18.32 23.34
CA GLY A 275 2.00 17.85 22.73
C GLY A 275 2.07 16.39 22.25
N ALA A 276 3.24 15.92 21.80
CA ALA A 276 3.44 14.54 21.37
C ALA A 276 3.11 13.53 22.47
N ALA A 277 3.45 13.83 23.73
CA ALA A 277 3.09 13.00 24.88
C ALA A 277 1.58 12.80 25.03
N ILE A 278 0.80 13.89 24.87
CA ILE A 278 -0.67 13.82 24.95
C ILE A 278 -1.22 12.97 23.81
N LEU A 279 -0.77 13.22 22.57
CA LEU A 279 -1.26 12.53 21.38
C LEU A 279 -1.00 11.02 21.45
N THR A 280 0.25 10.63 21.75
CA THR A 280 0.65 9.22 21.87
C THR A 280 -0.10 8.50 23.00
N THR A 281 -0.22 9.16 24.18
CA THR A 281 -0.90 8.56 25.34
C THR A 281 -2.41 8.45 25.10
N THR A 282 -3.04 9.49 24.51
CA THR A 282 -4.47 9.47 24.17
C THR A 282 -4.75 8.37 23.15
N ALA A 283 -3.93 8.26 22.10
CA ALA A 283 -4.08 7.22 21.08
C ALA A 283 -3.99 5.81 21.67
N ALA A 284 -3.03 5.55 22.54
CA ALA A 284 -2.87 4.25 23.20
C ALA A 284 -4.08 3.88 24.06
N VAL A 285 -4.56 4.80 24.89
CA VAL A 285 -5.75 4.57 25.73
C VAL A 285 -6.99 4.35 24.87
N THR A 286 -7.17 5.16 23.83
CA THR A 286 -8.34 5.08 22.93
C THR A 286 -8.33 3.81 22.08
N ALA A 287 -7.14 3.28 21.75
CA ALA A 287 -6.98 1.99 21.07
C ALA A 287 -7.36 0.80 21.95
N GLY A 288 -7.53 1.01 23.25
CA GLY A 288 -8.05 -0.01 24.18
C GLY A 288 -6.99 -0.84 24.90
N VAL A 289 -5.72 -0.37 24.99
CA VAL A 289 -4.72 -1.02 25.84
C VAL A 289 -5.18 -1.07 27.29
N GLY A 290 -4.80 -2.12 28.02
CA GLY A 290 -5.27 -2.32 29.39
C GLY A 290 -4.78 -1.28 30.38
N MET A 291 -3.55 -0.75 30.21
CA MET A 291 -2.98 0.32 31.01
C MET A 291 -1.84 1.04 30.27
N VAL A 292 -1.71 2.33 30.49
CA VAL A 292 -0.54 3.11 30.05
C VAL A 292 0.30 3.53 31.25
N ARG A 293 1.63 3.36 31.12
CA ARG A 293 2.64 3.96 32.01
C ARG A 293 3.40 5.03 31.24
N TYR A 294 3.33 6.25 31.71
CA TYR A 294 3.96 7.39 31.05
C TYR A 294 5.22 7.85 31.80
N VAL A 295 6.31 8.05 31.05
CA VAL A 295 7.61 8.57 31.52
C VAL A 295 8.00 9.77 30.66
N GLY A 296 8.14 10.92 31.27
CA GLY A 296 8.48 12.16 30.59
C GLY A 296 9.07 13.21 31.51
N THR A 297 9.51 14.33 30.90
CA THR A 297 9.96 15.54 31.63
C THR A 297 8.79 16.22 32.36
N PRO A 298 9.04 17.18 33.25
CA PRO A 298 7.98 17.72 34.11
C PRO A 298 6.80 18.33 33.37
N THR A 299 7.01 19.15 32.33
CA THR A 299 5.92 19.81 31.60
C THR A 299 5.00 18.82 30.90
N PRO A 300 5.49 17.93 30.00
CA PRO A 300 4.61 16.91 29.40
C PRO A 300 3.95 15.99 30.45
N THR A 301 4.63 15.65 31.53
CA THR A 301 4.03 14.86 32.62
C THR A 301 2.81 15.59 33.26
N GLY A 302 2.91 16.89 33.48
CA GLY A 302 1.80 17.68 33.97
C GLY A 302 0.62 17.73 33.00
N LEU A 303 0.91 17.88 31.72
CA LEU A 303 -0.10 17.93 30.64
C LEU A 303 -0.80 16.57 30.45
N VAL A 304 -0.06 15.46 30.45
CA VAL A 304 -0.64 14.11 30.36
C VAL A 304 -1.56 13.83 31.56
N ARG A 305 -1.14 14.20 32.78
CA ARG A 305 -2.01 14.09 33.98
C ARG A 305 -3.34 14.81 33.84
N ALA A 306 -3.33 15.98 33.20
CA ALA A 306 -4.53 16.77 33.00
C ALA A 306 -5.41 16.26 31.85
N ALA A 307 -4.81 15.77 30.78
CA ALA A 307 -5.51 15.38 29.55
C ALA A 307 -5.91 13.91 29.50
N VAL A 308 -5.13 13.01 30.11
CA VAL A 308 -5.31 11.54 30.06
C VAL A 308 -5.19 10.97 31.50
N PRO A 309 -6.24 11.15 32.32
CA PRO A 309 -6.22 10.75 33.74
C PRO A 309 -6.07 9.23 33.94
N GLU A 310 -6.32 8.42 32.92
CA GLU A 310 -6.14 6.96 32.91
C GLU A 310 -4.66 6.54 32.93
N ALA A 311 -3.74 7.43 32.53
CA ALA A 311 -2.31 7.13 32.48
C ALA A 311 -1.68 7.11 33.87
N VAL A 312 -0.94 6.04 34.20
CA VAL A 312 -0.12 5.95 35.40
C VAL A 312 1.26 6.53 35.12
N HIS A 313 1.80 7.33 36.02
CA HIS A 313 3.09 7.99 35.84
C HIS A 313 4.24 7.21 36.48
N GLY A 314 5.40 7.22 35.80
CA GLY A 314 6.64 6.60 36.23
C GLY A 314 6.82 5.18 35.71
N GLU A 315 8.04 4.68 35.89
CA GLU A 315 8.45 3.34 35.50
C GLU A 315 7.70 2.24 36.24
N GLY A 316 7.71 1.04 35.68
CA GLY A 316 7.12 -0.15 36.27
C GLY A 316 6.99 -1.27 35.24
N ARG A 317 6.34 -2.35 35.62
CA ARG A 317 6.16 -3.50 34.70
C ARG A 317 5.30 -3.10 33.52
N VAL A 318 5.79 -3.41 32.30
CA VAL A 318 5.10 -3.23 31.02
C VAL A 318 5.30 -4.47 30.15
N GLN A 319 4.52 -4.58 29.06
CA GLN A 319 4.66 -5.62 28.04
C GLN A 319 5.29 -5.09 26.75
N ALA A 320 5.21 -3.78 26.49
CA ALA A 320 5.88 -3.12 25.36
C ALA A 320 6.19 -1.68 25.70
N TRP A 321 7.09 -1.06 24.92
CA TRP A 321 7.45 0.33 25.03
C TRP A 321 7.19 1.10 23.72
N VAL A 322 6.78 2.36 23.84
CA VAL A 322 6.87 3.37 22.78
C VAL A 322 7.89 4.41 23.21
N ILE A 323 8.86 4.68 22.36
CA ILE A 323 9.96 5.60 22.62
C ILE A 323 10.03 6.61 21.49
N GLY A 324 10.06 7.90 21.81
CA GLY A 324 10.56 8.88 20.86
C GLY A 324 9.63 9.96 20.37
N PRO A 325 8.28 9.84 20.30
CA PRO A 325 7.43 10.95 19.95
C PRO A 325 7.75 12.21 20.77
N GLY A 326 8.22 13.29 20.12
CA GLY A 326 8.61 14.52 20.80
C GLY A 326 9.84 14.45 21.73
N LEU A 327 10.62 13.36 21.70
CA LEU A 327 11.87 13.21 22.45
C LEU A 327 12.98 14.01 21.74
N ASP A 328 13.81 14.69 22.53
CA ASP A 328 15.06 15.32 22.08
C ASP A 328 16.25 14.64 22.77
N ALA A 329 17.01 13.86 22.01
CA ALA A 329 18.18 13.13 22.49
C ALA A 329 19.34 14.05 22.94
N THR A 330 19.28 15.35 22.59
CA THR A 330 20.30 16.36 22.92
C THR A 330 19.87 17.31 24.04
N SER A 331 18.64 17.16 24.55
CA SER A 331 18.06 18.07 25.53
C SER A 331 18.83 18.06 26.85
N THR A 332 19.06 19.25 27.38
CA THR A 332 19.61 19.51 28.71
C THR A 332 18.57 19.96 29.72
N ALA A 333 17.29 19.94 29.33
CA ALA A 333 16.18 20.34 30.18
C ALA A 333 16.07 19.48 31.45
N LYS A 334 15.42 20.03 32.48
CA LYS A 334 15.21 19.31 33.74
C LYS A 334 14.45 18.00 33.49
N GLY A 335 15.02 16.88 33.90
CA GLY A 335 14.45 15.55 33.75
C GLY A 335 14.80 14.87 32.43
N ALA A 336 15.38 15.56 31.43
CA ALA A 336 15.74 14.98 30.14
C ALA A 336 16.73 13.82 30.28
N ALA A 337 17.76 13.97 31.12
CA ALA A 337 18.74 12.89 31.36
C ALA A 337 18.09 11.62 31.93
N ALA A 338 17.14 11.75 32.84
CA ALA A 338 16.40 10.61 33.38
C ALA A 338 15.50 9.95 32.32
N GLN A 339 14.82 10.76 31.51
CA GLN A 339 13.98 10.28 30.41
C GLN A 339 14.82 9.52 29.36
N LEU A 340 16.00 10.05 28.98
CA LEU A 340 16.91 9.40 28.05
C LEU A 340 17.50 8.09 28.63
N SER A 341 17.79 8.07 29.95
CA SER A 341 18.21 6.84 30.64
C SER A 341 17.13 5.77 30.59
N ALA A 342 15.87 6.14 30.85
CA ALA A 342 14.74 5.23 30.75
C ALA A 342 14.53 4.72 29.30
N ALA A 343 14.71 5.61 28.30
CA ALA A 343 14.61 5.23 26.88
C ALA A 343 15.68 4.20 26.48
N ARG A 344 16.94 4.41 26.90
CA ARG A 344 18.01 3.42 26.67
C ARG A 344 17.76 2.11 27.39
N ALA A 345 17.35 2.15 28.65
CA ALA A 345 17.01 0.95 29.39
C ALA A 345 15.85 0.15 28.76
N ALA A 346 14.87 0.83 28.18
CA ALA A 346 13.81 0.18 27.42
C ALA A 346 14.32 -0.46 26.11
N LEU A 347 15.24 0.21 25.39
CA LEU A 347 15.90 -0.35 24.21
C LEU A 347 16.78 -1.55 24.53
N ASP A 348 17.44 -1.57 25.69
CA ASP A 348 18.29 -2.66 26.15
C ASP A 348 17.49 -3.86 26.71
N SER A 349 16.18 -3.72 26.88
CA SER A 349 15.32 -4.79 27.40
C SER A 349 14.94 -5.81 26.33
N ASP A 350 14.49 -7.00 26.76
CA ASP A 350 13.95 -8.05 25.87
C ASP A 350 12.48 -7.81 25.48
N LEU A 351 11.88 -6.67 25.87
CA LEU A 351 10.49 -6.36 25.58
C LEU A 351 10.33 -5.81 24.16
N PRO A 352 9.15 -5.98 23.54
CA PRO A 352 8.80 -5.30 22.30
C PRO A 352 8.92 -3.78 22.44
N VAL A 353 9.52 -3.11 21.44
CA VAL A 353 9.71 -1.66 21.44
C VAL A 353 9.26 -1.08 20.10
N LEU A 354 8.46 -0.01 20.14
CA LEU A 354 8.25 0.89 19.01
C LEU A 354 9.16 2.11 19.19
N VAL A 355 9.88 2.48 18.14
CA VAL A 355 10.77 3.66 18.12
C VAL A 355 10.36 4.61 17.01
N ASP A 356 10.03 5.84 17.37
CA ASP A 356 9.59 6.89 16.44
C ASP A 356 10.36 8.21 16.67
N ALA A 357 10.35 9.08 15.72
CA ALA A 357 10.86 10.45 15.80
C ALA A 357 12.25 10.56 16.46
N GLY A 358 12.39 11.36 17.53
CA GLY A 358 13.67 11.53 18.23
C GLY A 358 14.21 10.27 18.91
N GLY A 359 13.39 9.24 19.11
CA GLY A 359 13.85 7.93 19.58
C GLY A 359 14.72 7.20 18.56
N LEU A 360 14.54 7.45 17.27
CA LEU A 360 15.34 6.86 16.20
C LEU A 360 16.83 7.24 16.33
N ASP A 361 17.15 8.37 16.94
CA ASP A 361 18.54 8.78 17.18
C ASP A 361 19.24 7.92 18.23
N LEU A 362 18.50 7.14 19.03
CA LEU A 362 19.04 6.20 20.03
C LEU A 362 19.29 4.79 19.46
N VAL A 363 18.88 4.51 18.22
CA VAL A 363 19.11 3.19 17.59
C VAL A 363 20.55 3.10 17.11
N GLU A 364 21.36 2.25 17.70
CA GLU A 364 22.80 2.14 17.41
C GLU A 364 23.17 0.92 16.55
N GLY A 365 22.29 -0.06 16.40
CA GLY A 365 22.57 -1.28 15.64
C GLY A 365 21.46 -2.32 15.78
N PRO A 366 21.75 -3.59 15.47
CA PRO A 366 20.76 -4.64 15.48
C PRO A 366 20.29 -4.97 16.91
N ARG A 367 18.99 -5.21 17.02
CA ARG A 367 18.32 -5.62 18.25
C ARG A 367 17.61 -6.96 18.03
N SER A 368 17.80 -7.93 18.95
CA SER A 368 17.19 -9.26 18.84
C SER A 368 15.75 -9.32 19.33
N ALA A 369 15.36 -8.42 20.25
CA ALA A 369 13.98 -8.37 20.74
C ALA A 369 13.04 -7.66 19.71
N PRO A 370 11.73 -8.00 19.69
CA PRO A 370 10.79 -7.44 18.74
C PRO A 370 10.83 -5.91 18.71
N THR A 371 11.08 -5.34 17.54
CA THR A 371 11.26 -3.89 17.38
C THR A 371 10.52 -3.40 16.15
N LEU A 372 9.76 -2.32 16.30
CA LEU A 372 9.08 -1.61 15.22
C LEU A 372 9.66 -0.20 15.12
N LEU A 373 10.36 0.11 14.04
CA LEU A 373 10.80 1.46 13.71
C LEU A 373 9.74 2.12 12.83
N THR A 374 9.40 3.39 13.10
CA THR A 374 8.35 4.10 12.35
C THR A 374 8.85 5.39 11.68
N PRO A 375 9.94 5.35 10.88
CA PRO A 375 10.46 6.54 10.22
C PRO A 375 9.55 7.03 9.08
N HIS A 376 9.53 8.33 8.82
CA HIS A 376 9.23 8.88 7.51
C HIS A 376 10.49 8.88 6.63
N ALA A 377 10.37 9.17 5.32
CA ALA A 377 11.50 9.08 4.39
C ALA A 377 12.75 9.86 4.83
N GLY A 378 12.58 11.08 5.35
CA GLY A 378 13.72 11.88 5.82
C GLY A 378 14.37 11.33 7.11
N GLU A 379 13.59 10.70 8.01
CA GLU A 379 14.12 10.00 9.19
C GLU A 379 14.86 8.73 8.78
N CYS A 380 14.30 7.97 7.83
CA CYS A 380 14.94 6.79 7.25
C CYS A 380 16.30 7.13 6.63
N ALA A 381 16.35 8.19 5.81
CA ALA A 381 17.59 8.67 5.19
C ALA A 381 18.66 9.01 6.23
N ARG A 382 18.31 9.82 7.25
CA ARG A 382 19.23 10.18 8.34
C ARG A 382 19.72 8.96 9.13
N LEU A 383 18.80 8.04 9.46
CA LEU A 383 19.14 6.85 10.22
C LEU A 383 20.06 5.91 9.43
N LEU A 384 19.77 5.67 8.15
CA LEU A 384 20.64 4.89 7.26
C LEU A 384 22.02 5.53 7.08
N THR A 385 22.09 6.85 6.85
CA THR A 385 23.36 7.59 6.75
C THR A 385 24.20 7.43 8.03
N ARG A 386 23.56 7.52 9.21
CA ARG A 386 24.25 7.37 10.49
C ARG A 386 24.74 5.94 10.73
N LEU A 387 23.94 4.94 10.46
CA LEU A 387 24.27 3.53 10.71
C LEU A 387 25.32 2.98 9.72
N ARG A 388 25.34 3.49 8.48
CA ARG A 388 26.30 3.06 7.45
C ARG A 388 27.60 3.86 7.46
N GLY A 389 27.68 4.95 8.24
CA GLY A 389 28.79 5.88 8.24
C GLY A 389 28.70 6.91 7.08
N ARG A 390 29.43 8.02 7.23
CA ARG A 390 29.35 9.25 6.39
C ARG A 390 29.73 9.09 4.91
N ALA A 391 29.96 7.89 4.41
CA ALA A 391 30.36 7.67 3.02
C ALA A 391 29.21 7.87 1.99
N THR A 392 27.96 7.91 2.45
CA THR A 392 26.77 8.09 1.60
C THR A 392 25.72 8.87 2.39
N ASP A 393 25.63 10.18 2.16
CA ASP A 393 24.52 10.99 2.67
C ASP A 393 23.29 10.70 1.79
N LEU A 394 22.35 9.93 2.31
CA LEU A 394 21.05 9.70 1.66
C LEU A 394 20.14 10.91 1.83
N THR A 395 19.42 11.26 0.78
CA THR A 395 18.41 12.30 0.81
C THR A 395 17.01 11.71 1.03
N ARG A 396 16.07 12.58 1.39
CA ARG A 396 14.65 12.20 1.50
C ARG A 396 14.10 11.73 0.15
N GLU A 397 14.45 12.44 -0.92
CA GLU A 397 14.00 12.18 -2.29
C GLU A 397 14.48 10.81 -2.80
N GLU A 398 15.71 10.41 -2.45
CA GLU A 398 16.23 9.08 -2.79
C GLU A 398 15.43 7.97 -2.08
N VAL A 399 15.08 8.16 -0.81
CA VAL A 399 14.22 7.19 -0.10
C VAL A 399 12.81 7.16 -0.67
N GLU A 400 12.24 8.31 -1.04
CA GLU A 400 10.91 8.40 -1.67
C GLU A 400 10.91 7.78 -3.08
N GLY A 401 12.04 7.82 -3.80
CA GLY A 401 12.20 7.18 -5.12
C GLY A 401 12.25 5.65 -5.04
N ALA A 402 12.91 5.09 -4.02
CA ALA A 402 13.07 3.64 -3.83
C ALA A 402 12.69 3.21 -2.38
N PRO A 403 11.42 3.40 -1.96
CA PRO A 403 11.05 3.29 -0.55
C PRO A 403 11.20 1.86 -0.02
N LEU A 404 10.88 0.84 -0.80
CA LEU A 404 11.01 -0.56 -0.38
C LEU A 404 12.48 -0.96 -0.18
N GLU A 405 13.37 -0.57 -1.10
CA GLU A 405 14.80 -0.87 -1.00
C GLU A 405 15.38 -0.31 0.30
N HIS A 406 15.11 0.96 0.58
CA HIS A 406 15.65 1.63 1.76
C HIS A 406 15.03 1.12 3.07
N ALA A 407 13.73 0.79 3.07
CA ALA A 407 13.08 0.19 4.23
C ALA A 407 13.66 -1.20 4.56
N ARG A 408 13.86 -2.06 3.56
CA ARG A 408 14.50 -3.37 3.73
C ARG A 408 15.97 -3.25 4.16
N MET A 409 16.69 -2.30 3.57
CA MET A 409 18.07 -2.01 3.98
C MET A 409 18.13 -1.63 5.47
N LEU A 410 17.23 -0.77 5.94
CA LEU A 410 17.15 -0.38 7.34
C LEU A 410 16.77 -1.57 8.23
N ALA A 411 15.80 -2.38 7.82
CA ALA A 411 15.40 -3.60 8.53
C ALA A 411 16.57 -4.58 8.65
N GLY A 412 17.32 -4.81 7.57
CA GLY A 412 18.49 -5.70 7.57
C GLY A 412 19.62 -5.22 8.49
N ILE A 413 19.87 -3.91 8.57
CA ILE A 413 20.90 -3.35 9.45
C ILE A 413 20.49 -3.42 10.93
N THR A 414 19.22 -3.18 11.22
CA THR A 414 18.73 -3.04 12.61
C THR A 414 18.11 -4.31 13.18
N GLY A 415 17.81 -5.32 12.35
CA GLY A 415 17.04 -6.49 12.75
C GLY A 415 15.60 -6.19 13.15
N ALA A 416 15.12 -4.98 12.86
CA ALA A 416 13.79 -4.49 13.23
C ALA A 416 12.81 -4.58 12.06
N THR A 417 11.53 -4.68 12.36
CA THR A 417 10.47 -4.35 11.41
C THR A 417 10.46 -2.84 11.19
N VAL A 418 10.36 -2.39 9.95
CA VAL A 418 10.32 -0.98 9.57
C VAL A 418 8.96 -0.63 9.01
N LEU A 419 8.24 0.27 9.67
CA LEU A 419 7.07 0.95 9.14
C LEU A 419 7.54 2.28 8.52
N LEU A 420 7.75 2.28 7.21
CA LEU A 420 8.10 3.50 6.48
C LEU A 420 6.83 4.28 6.14
N LYS A 421 6.69 5.43 6.81
CA LYS A 421 5.54 6.33 6.61
C LYS A 421 5.59 7.01 5.25
N GLY A 422 4.51 6.92 4.48
CA GLY A 422 4.36 7.54 3.15
C GLY A 422 2.90 7.69 2.76
N ALA A 423 2.62 8.12 1.53
CA ALA A 423 1.26 8.11 0.99
C ALA A 423 0.70 6.68 1.02
N THR A 424 1.50 5.72 0.57
CA THR A 424 1.36 4.30 0.88
C THR A 424 2.38 3.95 1.95
N THR A 425 1.91 3.45 3.09
CA THR A 425 2.77 3.00 4.19
C THR A 425 3.27 1.60 3.90
N LEU A 426 4.59 1.39 4.02
CA LEU A 426 5.24 0.07 3.93
C LEU A 426 5.56 -0.45 5.33
N VAL A 427 5.28 -1.72 5.61
CA VAL A 427 5.75 -2.41 6.80
C VAL A 427 6.53 -3.64 6.35
N VAL A 428 7.82 -3.67 6.66
CA VAL A 428 8.75 -4.67 6.13
C VAL A 428 9.69 -5.19 7.21
N ASP A 429 9.99 -6.47 7.12
CA ASP A 429 11.16 -7.10 7.74
C ASP A 429 12.31 -7.14 6.73
N ALA A 430 13.49 -7.64 7.12
CA ALA A 430 14.61 -7.81 6.19
C ALA A 430 14.24 -8.70 5.01
N ASP A 431 13.47 -9.75 5.26
CA ASP A 431 13.01 -10.74 4.30
C ASP A 431 11.49 -10.95 4.42
N GLY A 432 10.91 -11.72 3.48
CA GLY A 432 9.49 -12.06 3.50
C GLY A 432 8.58 -11.07 2.78
N PRO A 433 7.26 -11.19 2.94
CA PRO A 433 6.28 -10.35 2.26
C PRO A 433 6.36 -8.90 2.72
N VAL A 434 6.00 -7.99 1.81
CA VAL A 434 5.84 -6.57 2.12
C VAL A 434 4.39 -6.31 2.49
N HIS A 435 4.15 -5.72 3.66
CA HIS A 435 2.82 -5.21 3.99
C HIS A 435 2.69 -3.77 3.53
N VAL A 436 1.57 -3.45 2.89
CA VAL A 436 1.27 -2.11 2.37
C VAL A 436 -0.09 -1.64 2.85
N GLN A 437 -0.23 -0.34 3.14
CA GLN A 437 -1.51 0.27 3.47
C GLN A 437 -1.63 1.64 2.82
N ASP A 438 -2.72 1.87 2.07
CA ASP A 438 -3.02 3.11 1.33
C ASP A 438 -4.36 3.75 1.74
N ASP A 439 -4.93 3.31 2.87
CA ASP A 439 -6.23 3.76 3.37
C ASP A 439 -6.22 5.20 3.93
N ALA A 440 -5.06 5.86 3.95
CA ALA A 440 -4.90 7.15 4.59
C ALA A 440 -5.33 8.32 3.67
N PRO A 441 -6.22 9.24 4.13
CA PRO A 441 -6.47 10.46 3.40
C PRO A 441 -5.23 11.36 3.41
N THR A 442 -5.02 12.14 2.34
CA THR A 442 -3.89 13.07 2.21
C THR A 442 -3.85 14.13 3.33
N TRP A 443 -4.97 14.39 4.00
CA TRP A 443 -5.08 15.26 5.17
C TRP A 443 -4.32 14.74 6.40
N LEU A 444 -3.87 13.49 6.42
CA LEU A 444 -2.96 12.96 7.46
C LEU A 444 -1.54 13.53 7.38
N ALA A 445 -1.17 14.25 6.33
CA ALA A 445 0.06 15.03 6.26
C ALA A 445 -0.02 16.26 7.20
N THR A 446 -0.26 16.02 8.48
CA THR A 446 -0.38 17.04 9.55
C THR A 446 0.52 16.69 10.73
N ALA A 447 1.00 17.73 11.45
CA ALA A 447 1.84 17.53 12.62
C ALA A 447 1.10 16.75 13.72
N GLY A 448 1.76 15.77 14.32
CA GLY A 448 1.23 14.95 15.41
C GLY A 448 0.47 13.70 14.96
N SER A 449 0.20 13.50 13.66
CA SER A 449 -0.42 12.27 13.18
C SER A 449 0.46 11.04 13.41
N GLY A 450 1.78 11.17 13.26
CA GLY A 450 2.75 10.13 13.59
C GLY A 450 2.75 9.75 15.08
N ASP A 451 2.61 10.72 15.98
CA ASP A 451 2.52 10.47 17.43
C ASP A 451 1.28 9.61 17.77
N VAL A 452 0.16 9.85 17.06
CA VAL A 452 -1.07 9.04 17.19
C VAL A 452 -0.84 7.63 16.66
N LEU A 453 -0.20 7.48 15.50
CA LEU A 453 0.15 6.18 14.95
C LEU A 453 1.06 5.37 15.90
N ALA A 454 2.06 6.03 16.49
CA ALA A 454 2.96 5.39 17.46
C ALA A 454 2.22 4.90 18.70
N GLY A 455 1.28 5.68 19.23
CA GLY A 455 0.44 5.27 20.36
C GLY A 455 -0.46 4.08 20.05
N LEU A 456 -1.08 4.08 18.87
CA LEU A 456 -1.93 3.00 18.37
C LEU A 456 -1.13 1.70 18.16
N ALA A 457 -0.02 1.77 17.41
CA ALA A 457 0.82 0.60 17.15
C ALA A 457 1.45 0.04 18.43
N GLY A 458 1.87 0.94 19.35
CA GLY A 458 2.36 0.54 20.67
C GLY A 458 1.32 -0.20 21.50
N ALA A 459 0.06 0.19 21.44
CA ALA A 459 -1.04 -0.51 22.12
C ALA A 459 -1.22 -1.94 21.57
N LEU A 460 -1.09 -2.13 20.26
CA LEU A 460 -1.17 -3.44 19.60
C LEU A 460 0.04 -4.34 19.97
N LEU A 461 1.25 -3.78 20.04
CA LEU A 461 2.43 -4.48 20.53
C LEU A 461 2.26 -4.92 21.99
N ALA A 462 1.74 -4.04 22.85
CA ALA A 462 1.47 -4.39 24.26
C ALA A 462 0.36 -5.44 24.39
N GLY A 463 -0.55 -5.51 23.42
CA GLY A 463 -1.57 -6.55 23.26
C GLY A 463 -1.05 -7.89 22.74
N GLY A 464 0.27 -8.00 22.48
CA GLY A 464 0.93 -9.25 22.09
C GLY A 464 1.04 -9.50 20.59
N LEU A 465 0.71 -8.53 19.73
CA LEU A 465 0.93 -8.68 18.30
C LEU A 465 2.41 -8.51 17.94
N ASP A 466 2.85 -9.23 16.91
CA ASP A 466 4.18 -9.04 16.34
C ASP A 466 4.31 -7.67 15.65
N PRO A 467 5.54 -7.14 15.46
CA PRO A 467 5.77 -5.80 14.91
C PRO A 467 5.16 -5.58 13.52
N ALA A 468 5.22 -6.56 12.62
CA ALA A 468 4.70 -6.43 11.27
C ALA A 468 3.16 -6.35 11.25
N THR A 469 2.50 -7.22 12.01
CA THR A 469 1.04 -7.20 12.20
C THR A 469 0.59 -5.93 12.90
N ALA A 470 1.24 -5.54 14.01
CA ALA A 470 0.90 -4.34 14.76
C ALA A 470 1.03 -3.06 13.89
N GLY A 471 2.14 -2.95 13.14
CA GLY A 471 2.38 -1.82 12.23
C GLY A 471 1.35 -1.73 11.11
N SER A 472 1.04 -2.86 10.47
CA SER A 472 0.09 -2.93 9.34
C SER A 472 -1.34 -2.62 9.79
N MET A 473 -1.79 -3.19 10.90
CA MET A 473 -3.12 -2.92 11.47
C MET A 473 -3.23 -1.47 11.94
N ALA A 474 -2.17 -0.94 12.56
CA ALA A 474 -2.15 0.45 12.99
C ALA A 474 -2.25 1.40 11.80
N ALA A 475 -1.53 1.15 10.69
CA ALA A 475 -1.59 1.99 9.51
C ALA A 475 -3.01 2.05 8.91
N LEU A 476 -3.70 0.89 8.78
CA LEU A 476 -5.08 0.83 8.29
C LEU A 476 -6.05 1.58 9.22
N VAL A 477 -6.03 1.25 10.51
CA VAL A 477 -6.96 1.85 11.50
C VAL A 477 -6.74 3.35 11.61
N HIS A 478 -5.49 3.81 11.56
CA HIS A 478 -5.11 5.22 11.58
C HIS A 478 -5.67 5.98 10.38
N GLY A 479 -5.57 5.43 9.16
CA GLY A 479 -6.17 6.00 7.96
C GLY A 479 -7.70 6.10 8.06
N ARG A 480 -8.36 5.02 8.44
CA ARG A 480 -9.82 4.98 8.62
C ARG A 480 -10.31 5.91 9.73
N ALA A 481 -9.54 6.04 10.81
CA ALA A 481 -9.88 6.97 11.89
C ALA A 481 -9.79 8.45 11.46
N ALA A 482 -8.89 8.77 10.55
CA ALA A 482 -8.80 10.11 9.98
C ALA A 482 -10.02 10.46 9.14
N ASP A 483 -10.47 9.54 8.28
CA ASP A 483 -11.71 9.72 7.51
C ASP A 483 -12.93 9.84 8.43
N LEU A 484 -13.00 9.04 9.51
CA LEU A 484 -14.09 9.14 10.48
C LEU A 484 -14.05 10.44 11.27
N ALA A 485 -12.87 10.96 11.58
CA ALA A 485 -12.71 12.22 12.33
C ALA A 485 -13.23 13.42 11.53
N ASN A 486 -12.96 13.51 10.24
CA ASN A 486 -13.47 14.55 9.35
C ASN A 486 -13.50 14.07 7.88
N PRO A 487 -14.60 13.46 7.42
CA PRO A 487 -14.70 12.89 6.08
C PRO A 487 -14.43 13.91 4.97
N GLY A 488 -13.38 13.66 4.18
CA GLY A 488 -12.97 14.49 3.05
C GLY A 488 -12.37 15.85 3.40
N GLY A 489 -12.20 16.18 4.67
CA GLY A 489 -11.73 17.47 5.16
C GLY A 489 -10.45 17.42 6.00
N PRO A 490 -9.94 18.60 6.46
CA PRO A 490 -8.74 18.68 7.28
C PRO A 490 -8.84 17.87 8.57
N VAL A 491 -7.77 17.16 8.91
CA VAL A 491 -7.71 16.31 10.11
C VAL A 491 -6.82 16.95 11.17
N ARG A 492 -7.33 17.05 12.39
CA ARG A 492 -6.56 17.44 13.56
C ARG A 492 -6.10 16.18 14.31
N ALA A 493 -4.80 16.10 14.65
CA ALA A 493 -4.23 14.90 15.27
C ALA A 493 -4.94 14.45 16.56
N LEU A 494 -5.40 15.37 17.39
CA LEU A 494 -6.13 15.01 18.62
C LEU A 494 -7.53 14.45 18.32
N ASP A 495 -8.22 14.97 17.30
CA ASP A 495 -9.53 14.45 16.89
C ASP A 495 -9.39 13.04 16.28
N LEU A 496 -8.31 12.81 15.52
CA LEU A 496 -7.90 11.49 15.06
C LEU A 496 -7.69 10.51 16.22
N ALA A 497 -6.92 10.91 17.24
CA ALA A 497 -6.69 10.06 18.42
C ALA A 497 -8.01 9.69 19.13
N HIS A 498 -8.95 10.63 19.25
CA HIS A 498 -10.28 10.38 19.82
C HIS A 498 -11.20 9.54 18.91
N ALA A 499 -10.96 9.51 17.59
CA ALA A 499 -11.73 8.71 16.66
C ALA A 499 -11.37 7.22 16.69
N LEU A 500 -10.18 6.84 17.13
CA LEU A 500 -9.65 5.45 17.08
C LEU A 500 -10.64 4.43 17.67
N GLY A 501 -11.14 4.65 18.88
CA GLY A 501 -12.03 3.69 19.54
C GLY A 501 -13.34 3.45 18.77
N ARG A 502 -13.91 4.52 18.17
CA ARG A 502 -15.11 4.39 17.33
C ARG A 502 -14.81 3.68 16.00
N THR A 503 -13.63 3.92 15.44
CA THR A 503 -13.17 3.26 14.22
C THR A 503 -13.01 1.76 14.45
N VAL A 504 -12.33 1.37 15.52
CA VAL A 504 -12.18 -0.05 15.90
C VAL A 504 -13.55 -0.69 16.13
N ALA A 505 -14.43 -0.04 16.88
CA ALA A 505 -15.77 -0.55 17.12
C ALA A 505 -16.62 -0.69 15.84
N ALA A 506 -16.43 0.16 14.83
CA ALA A 506 -17.07 0.01 13.53
C ALA A 506 -16.51 -1.20 12.78
N LEU A 507 -15.18 -1.32 12.66
CA LEU A 507 -14.53 -2.44 11.98
C LEU A 507 -14.90 -3.80 12.58
N LEU A 508 -15.01 -3.90 13.91
CA LEU A 508 -15.41 -5.14 14.59
C LEU A 508 -16.89 -5.51 14.34
N ARG A 509 -17.78 -4.52 14.18
CA ARG A 509 -19.23 -4.78 13.91
C ARG A 509 -19.52 -5.11 12.45
N ASP A 510 -18.77 -4.51 11.51
CA ASP A 510 -19.02 -4.70 10.07
C ASP A 510 -18.59 -6.11 9.60
N ALA A 511 -17.83 -6.84 10.43
CA ALA A 511 -17.42 -8.23 10.18
C ALA A 511 -18.40 -9.29 10.74
N ASP A 512 -19.34 -8.93 11.62
CA ASP A 512 -20.42 -9.79 12.13
C ASP A 512 -21.61 -9.82 11.13
#